data_21e02dd5821ab431db7bb0c0b4817e6e
#
_entry.id   21e02dd5821ab431db7bb0c0b4817e6e
#
_cell.length_a   1.000
_cell.length_b   1.000
_cell.length_c   1.000
_cell.angle_alpha   90.00
_cell.angle_beta   90.00
_cell.angle_gamma   90.00
#
_symmetry.space_group_name_H-M   'P 1'
#
loop_
_entity.id
_entity.type
_entity.pdbx_description
1 polymer ?
#
loop_
_entity_poly.entity_id
_entity_poly.type
_entity_poly.pdbx_seq_one_letter_code
_entity_poly.pdbx_strand_id
1 'polypeptide(L)'
;MKNKMRKDIKKHMVAKLARFYEAPKPLEKNIFFQNIRQKTEQSSKLNHINPLYIFRVQFSYISKWTWLASGTFFIVTLLIECFLESLLMGLILCFIPFFVMVSIMESMRSIIYGMEELEQSAQFSLKSVILARMGIMGTENMFLLIIIAAIAGGQICKTGLYILVPYLMTSYGSFYLIRRIQGREGTYACAGLAAFVCVLMAGGVYFYQWIFEIKYIGLWGAAAVFFFGMTIKEGRNIIYKMEDILWN
;
A
#
# COMPACT_ATOMS: atom_id res chain seq x y z
N MET A 1 -48.00 -12.63 -46.25
CA MET A 1 -48.45 -13.26 -44.98
C MET A 1 -47.39 -13.35 -43.92
N LYS A 2 -46.16 -13.74 -44.20
CA LYS A 2 -45.04 -13.93 -43.26
C LYS A 2 -44.64 -12.68 -42.46
N ASN A 3 -44.71 -11.47 -43.04
CA ASN A 3 -44.31 -10.21 -42.38
C ASN A 3 -45.33 -9.70 -41.34
N LYS A 4 -46.60 -10.02 -41.50
CA LYS A 4 -47.67 -9.64 -40.56
C LYS A 4 -47.55 -10.47 -39.26
N MET A 5 -47.36 -11.77 -39.46
CA MET A 5 -47.20 -12.73 -38.36
C MET A 5 -45.93 -12.43 -37.50
N ARG A 6 -44.83 -11.98 -38.10
CA ARG A 6 -43.62 -11.58 -37.39
C ARG A 6 -43.80 -10.30 -36.57
N LYS A 7 -44.62 -9.35 -37.06
CA LYS A 7 -44.95 -8.12 -36.31
C LYS A 7 -45.85 -8.41 -35.11
N ASP A 8 -46.79 -9.33 -35.25
CA ASP A 8 -47.71 -9.68 -34.16
C ASP A 8 -47.01 -10.47 -33.05
N ILE A 9 -46.09 -11.36 -33.38
CA ILE A 9 -45.23 -12.08 -32.41
C ILE A 9 -44.34 -11.10 -31.66
N LYS A 10 -43.75 -10.12 -32.38
CA LYS A 10 -42.89 -9.09 -31.75
C LYS A 10 -43.70 -8.19 -30.81
N LYS A 11 -44.91 -7.78 -31.18
CA LYS A 11 -45.81 -7.03 -30.30
C LYS A 11 -46.23 -7.82 -29.06
N HIS A 12 -46.52 -9.10 -29.20
CA HIS A 12 -46.88 -9.96 -28.08
C HIS A 12 -45.70 -10.18 -27.11
N MET A 13 -44.48 -10.34 -27.63
CA MET A 13 -43.28 -10.45 -26.83
C MET A 13 -42.96 -9.16 -26.09
N VAL A 14 -43.06 -7.99 -26.76
CA VAL A 14 -42.82 -6.68 -26.13
C VAL A 14 -43.88 -6.41 -25.06
N ALA A 15 -45.16 -6.74 -25.31
CA ALA A 15 -46.21 -6.59 -24.30
C ALA A 15 -46.00 -7.52 -23.08
N LYS A 16 -45.50 -8.74 -23.32
CA LYS A 16 -45.17 -9.69 -22.25
C LYS A 16 -43.94 -9.20 -21.42
N LEU A 17 -42.91 -8.72 -22.11
CA LEU A 17 -41.75 -8.12 -21.44
C LEU A 17 -42.11 -6.84 -20.67
N ALA A 18 -42.97 -5.99 -21.21
CA ALA A 18 -43.43 -4.78 -20.51
C ALA A 18 -44.14 -5.10 -19.19
N ARG A 19 -44.93 -6.20 -19.14
CA ARG A 19 -45.53 -6.64 -17.85
C ARG A 19 -44.52 -7.16 -16.82
N PHE A 20 -43.43 -7.75 -17.26
CA PHE A 20 -42.35 -8.16 -16.36
C PHE A 20 -41.50 -7.00 -15.87
N TYR A 21 -41.51 -5.90 -16.62
CA TYR A 21 -40.76 -4.67 -16.29
C TYR A 21 -41.68 -3.50 -15.91
N GLU A 22 -42.92 -3.78 -15.46
CA GLU A 22 -43.72 -2.72 -14.85
C GLU A 22 -42.95 -2.13 -13.65
N ALA A 23 -42.57 -0.86 -13.79
CA ALA A 23 -41.96 -0.15 -12.71
C ALA A 23 -42.89 -0.17 -11.48
N PRO A 24 -42.44 -0.50 -10.30
CA PRO A 24 -43.28 -0.56 -9.11
C PRO A 24 -44.01 0.77 -8.92
N LYS A 25 -45.29 0.69 -8.49
CA LYS A 25 -46.11 1.87 -8.27
C LYS A 25 -45.43 2.88 -7.36
N PRO A 26 -45.64 4.18 -7.53
CA PRO A 26 -44.93 5.21 -6.76
C PRO A 26 -44.95 5.00 -5.23
N LEU A 27 -46.04 4.45 -4.70
CA LEU A 27 -46.18 4.13 -3.30
C LEU A 27 -45.29 2.99 -2.85
N GLU A 28 -45.16 1.93 -3.62
CA GLU A 28 -44.29 0.77 -3.38
C GLU A 28 -42.84 1.16 -3.53
N LYS A 29 -42.54 2.06 -4.45
CA LYS A 29 -41.20 2.63 -4.63
C LYS A 29 -40.72 3.40 -3.40
N ASN A 30 -41.60 4.22 -2.80
CA ASN A 30 -41.26 4.98 -1.58
C ASN A 30 -41.04 4.06 -0.37
N ILE A 31 -41.88 3.02 -0.22
CA ILE A 31 -41.74 2.03 0.86
C ILE A 31 -40.43 1.23 0.66
N PHE A 32 -40.13 0.86 -0.57
CA PHE A 32 -38.88 0.16 -0.92
C PHE A 32 -37.64 1.01 -0.59
N PHE A 33 -37.64 2.30 -0.98
CA PHE A 33 -36.54 3.21 -0.64
C PHE A 33 -36.42 3.47 0.85
N GLN A 34 -37.52 3.58 1.59
CA GLN A 34 -37.50 3.71 3.04
C GLN A 34 -36.91 2.44 3.71
N ASN A 35 -37.31 1.26 3.23
CA ASN A 35 -36.78 -0.01 3.74
C ASN A 35 -35.27 -0.18 3.43
N ILE A 36 -34.82 0.22 2.23
CA ILE A 36 -33.39 0.23 1.91
C ILE A 36 -32.65 1.21 2.79
N ARG A 37 -33.20 2.44 2.94
CA ARG A 37 -32.57 3.47 3.76
C ARG A 37 -32.46 3.03 5.23
N GLN A 38 -33.51 2.46 5.81
CA GLN A 38 -33.45 1.90 7.15
C GLN A 38 -32.43 0.77 7.30
N LYS A 39 -32.37 -0.15 6.33
CA LYS A 39 -31.36 -1.22 6.32
C LYS A 39 -29.94 -0.66 6.17
N THR A 40 -29.76 0.36 5.33
CA THR A 40 -28.45 1.02 5.15
C THR A 40 -28.05 1.79 6.41
N GLU A 41 -28.99 2.49 7.05
CA GLU A 41 -28.74 3.20 8.32
C GLU A 41 -28.48 2.23 9.49
N GLN A 42 -29.16 1.09 9.53
CA GLN A 42 -28.84 0.00 10.48
C GLN A 42 -27.49 -0.63 10.21
N SER A 43 -27.13 -0.88 8.95
CA SER A 43 -25.80 -1.36 8.57
C SER A 43 -24.72 -0.33 8.89
N SER A 44 -24.96 0.95 8.70
CA SER A 44 -23.99 2.00 9.07
C SER A 44 -23.80 2.15 10.58
N LYS A 45 -24.86 1.93 11.38
CA LYS A 45 -24.76 1.90 12.85
C LYS A 45 -24.06 0.64 13.38
N LEU A 46 -24.24 -0.49 12.72
CA LEU A 46 -23.50 -1.73 13.02
C LEU A 46 -22.02 -1.65 12.58
N ASN A 47 -21.70 -0.80 11.61
CA ASN A 47 -20.35 -0.64 11.06
C ASN A 47 -19.47 0.38 11.80
N HIS A 48 -19.67 0.60 13.09
CA HIS A 48 -18.59 1.09 13.94
C HIS A 48 -17.60 -0.07 14.15
N ILE A 49 -17.05 -0.58 13.01
CA ILE A 49 -16.06 -1.65 13.03
C ILE A 49 -14.86 -1.06 13.75
N ASN A 50 -14.54 -1.66 14.88
CA ASN A 50 -13.38 -1.27 15.69
C ASN A 50 -12.12 -1.32 14.76
N PRO A 51 -11.35 -0.24 14.62
CA PRO A 51 -10.18 -0.23 13.74
C PRO A 51 -9.21 -1.38 14.06
N LEU A 52 -9.11 -1.80 15.33
CA LEU A 52 -8.32 -2.94 15.75
C LEU A 52 -8.79 -4.27 15.12
N TYR A 53 -10.09 -4.42 14.86
CA TYR A 53 -10.62 -5.60 14.18
C TYR A 53 -10.13 -5.66 12.72
N ILE A 54 -10.15 -4.52 12.02
CA ILE A 54 -9.62 -4.43 10.64
C ILE A 54 -8.12 -4.77 10.62
N PHE A 55 -7.34 -4.23 11.55
CA PHE A 55 -5.91 -4.54 11.68
C PHE A 55 -5.67 -6.04 11.88
N ARG A 56 -6.41 -6.69 12.79
CA ARG A 56 -6.28 -8.13 13.06
C ARG A 56 -6.63 -8.96 11.84
N VAL A 57 -7.69 -8.61 11.13
CA VAL A 57 -8.11 -9.30 9.91
C VAL A 57 -7.03 -9.12 8.83
N GLN A 58 -6.59 -7.89 8.58
CA GLN A 58 -5.58 -7.60 7.56
C GLN A 58 -4.23 -8.26 7.87
N PHE A 59 -3.83 -8.35 9.13
CA PHE A 59 -2.63 -9.07 9.54
C PHE A 59 -2.62 -10.53 9.07
N SER A 60 -3.77 -11.20 9.12
CA SER A 60 -3.92 -12.58 8.62
C SER A 60 -3.90 -12.69 7.09
N TYR A 61 -4.25 -11.61 6.37
CA TYR A 61 -4.28 -11.56 4.90
C TYR A 61 -2.94 -11.17 4.26
N ILE A 62 -1.98 -10.68 5.04
CA ILE A 62 -0.64 -10.39 4.54
C ILE A 62 0.03 -11.69 4.10
N SER A 63 0.70 -11.66 2.96
CA SER A 63 1.38 -12.81 2.38
C SER A 63 2.43 -13.38 3.32
N LYS A 64 2.44 -14.71 3.50
CA LYS A 64 3.49 -15.39 4.26
C LYS A 64 4.89 -15.15 3.71
N TRP A 65 4.99 -14.91 2.39
CA TRP A 65 6.24 -14.58 1.73
C TRP A 65 6.83 -13.25 2.20
N THR A 66 5.99 -12.26 2.51
CA THR A 66 6.44 -10.97 3.02
C THR A 66 7.07 -11.14 4.40
N TRP A 67 6.44 -11.90 5.30
CA TRP A 67 6.99 -12.24 6.62
C TRP A 67 8.31 -13.01 6.51
N LEU A 68 8.38 -13.95 5.57
CA LEU A 68 9.60 -14.71 5.31
C LEU A 68 10.71 -13.81 4.78
N ALA A 69 10.40 -12.89 3.86
CA ALA A 69 11.36 -11.91 3.34
C ALA A 69 11.89 -10.99 4.44
N SER A 70 11.01 -10.46 5.32
CA SER A 70 11.41 -9.64 6.48
C SER A 70 12.30 -10.41 7.45
N GLY A 71 11.92 -11.64 7.78
CA GLY A 71 12.72 -12.52 8.66
C GLY A 71 14.07 -12.87 8.06
N THR A 72 14.12 -13.17 6.75
CA THR A 72 15.38 -13.46 6.04
C THR A 72 16.28 -12.22 6.04
N PHE A 73 15.73 -11.05 5.73
CA PHE A 73 16.48 -9.80 5.78
C PHE A 73 17.10 -9.56 7.17
N PHE A 74 16.32 -9.76 8.22
CA PHE A 74 16.79 -9.62 9.59
C PHE A 74 17.90 -10.62 9.94
N ILE A 75 17.73 -11.90 9.58
CA ILE A 75 18.74 -12.95 9.81
C ILE A 75 20.03 -12.64 9.06
N VAL A 76 19.93 -12.23 7.79
CA VAL A 76 21.09 -11.85 6.98
C VAL A 76 21.82 -10.68 7.62
N THR A 77 21.11 -9.66 8.12
CA THR A 77 21.71 -8.53 8.82
C THR A 77 22.47 -8.97 10.07
N LEU A 78 21.88 -9.88 10.87
CA LEU A 78 22.56 -10.44 12.05
C LEU A 78 23.83 -11.24 11.69
N LEU A 79 23.77 -12.04 10.63
CA LEU A 79 24.93 -12.80 10.16
C LEU A 79 26.04 -11.89 9.67
N ILE A 80 25.70 -10.82 8.94
CA ILE A 80 26.69 -9.82 8.49
C ILE A 80 27.36 -9.15 9.68
N GLU A 81 26.59 -8.80 10.74
CA GLU A 81 27.13 -8.26 11.98
C GLU A 81 28.19 -9.18 12.60
N CYS A 82 27.83 -10.46 12.74
CA CYS A 82 28.71 -11.44 13.38
C CYS A 82 30.02 -11.72 12.61
N PHE A 83 29.99 -11.64 11.26
CA PHE A 83 31.11 -12.08 10.43
C PHE A 83 31.85 -10.94 9.72
N LEU A 84 31.24 -9.78 9.51
CA LEU A 84 31.71 -8.74 8.59
C LEU A 84 31.52 -7.32 9.17
N GLU A 85 31.87 -7.08 10.42
CA GLU A 85 31.69 -5.78 11.12
C GLU A 85 32.05 -4.55 10.27
N SER A 86 33.16 -4.60 9.55
CA SER A 86 33.65 -3.46 8.74
C SER A 86 32.79 -3.13 7.50
N LEU A 87 32.05 -4.10 6.98
CA LEU A 87 31.21 -3.97 5.79
C LEU A 87 29.72 -3.82 6.10
N LEU A 88 29.35 -4.01 7.38
CA LEU A 88 27.97 -4.08 7.84
C LEU A 88 27.13 -2.89 7.37
N MET A 89 27.59 -1.68 7.64
CA MET A 89 26.83 -0.46 7.34
C MET A 89 26.57 -0.30 5.84
N GLY A 90 27.57 -0.60 5.01
CA GLY A 90 27.44 -0.52 3.55
C GLY A 90 26.43 -1.53 3.00
N LEU A 91 26.49 -2.77 3.48
CA LEU A 91 25.57 -3.83 3.04
C LEU A 91 24.14 -3.56 3.50
N ILE A 92 23.93 -3.13 4.75
CA ILE A 92 22.60 -2.75 5.25
C ILE A 92 21.99 -1.65 4.36
N LEU A 93 22.72 -0.58 4.08
CA LEU A 93 22.27 0.53 3.26
C LEU A 93 21.89 0.09 1.82
N CYS A 94 22.57 -0.93 1.27
CA CYS A 94 22.27 -1.48 -0.03
C CYS A 94 21.01 -2.36 -0.03
N PHE A 95 20.74 -3.12 1.03
CA PHE A 95 19.60 -4.03 1.08
C PHE A 95 18.28 -3.36 1.49
N ILE A 96 18.33 -2.27 2.26
CA ILE A 96 17.13 -1.55 2.72
C ILE A 96 16.18 -1.17 1.57
N PRO A 97 16.62 -0.61 0.42
CA PRO A 97 15.70 -0.25 -0.65
C PRO A 97 14.87 -1.42 -1.17
N PHE A 98 15.46 -2.62 -1.27
CA PHE A 98 14.74 -3.82 -1.73
C PHE A 98 13.72 -4.30 -0.68
N PHE A 99 14.09 -4.25 0.59
CA PHE A 99 13.21 -4.59 1.69
C PHE A 99 11.97 -3.67 1.73
N VAL A 100 12.20 -2.37 1.61
CA VAL A 100 11.14 -1.35 1.54
C VAL A 100 10.23 -1.59 0.34
N MET A 101 10.81 -1.88 -0.82
CA MET A 101 10.06 -2.18 -2.05
C MET A 101 9.08 -3.34 -1.81
N VAL A 102 9.52 -4.45 -1.24
CA VAL A 102 8.67 -5.62 -0.95
C VAL A 102 7.51 -5.23 -0.04
N SER A 103 7.77 -4.48 1.03
CA SER A 103 6.75 -4.03 2.00
C SER A 103 5.71 -3.11 1.35
N ILE A 104 6.12 -2.20 0.48
CA ILE A 104 5.20 -1.29 -0.22
C ILE A 104 4.37 -2.05 -1.26
N MET A 105 4.97 -2.99 -1.98
CA MET A 105 4.25 -3.82 -2.94
C MET A 105 3.16 -4.65 -2.27
N GLU A 106 3.43 -5.22 -1.10
CA GLU A 106 2.40 -5.94 -0.34
C GLU A 106 1.31 -4.98 0.14
N SER A 107 1.66 -3.79 0.63
CA SER A 107 0.69 -2.78 1.08
C SER A 107 -0.24 -2.32 -0.04
N MET A 108 0.30 -2.18 -1.26
CA MET A 108 -0.41 -1.69 -2.45
C MET A 108 -0.87 -2.82 -3.40
N ARG A 109 -0.88 -4.05 -2.92
CA ARG A 109 -1.21 -5.24 -3.71
C ARG A 109 -2.54 -5.12 -4.44
N SER A 110 -3.56 -4.57 -3.80
CA SER A 110 -4.89 -4.40 -4.39
C SER A 110 -4.86 -3.50 -5.63
N ILE A 111 -4.08 -2.40 -5.58
CA ILE A 111 -3.93 -1.46 -6.69
C ILE A 111 -3.10 -2.09 -7.82
N ILE A 112 -2.00 -2.77 -7.47
CA ILE A 112 -1.08 -3.37 -8.44
C ILE A 112 -1.77 -4.47 -9.26
N TYR A 113 -2.63 -5.26 -8.63
CA TYR A 113 -3.31 -6.39 -9.28
C TYR A 113 -4.72 -6.08 -9.76
N GLY A 114 -5.20 -4.82 -9.65
CA GLY A 114 -6.54 -4.43 -10.08
C GLY A 114 -7.66 -5.12 -9.31
N MET A 115 -7.44 -5.44 -8.03
CA MET A 115 -8.43 -6.09 -7.16
C MET A 115 -9.35 -5.08 -6.44
N GLU A 116 -9.34 -3.83 -6.88
CA GLU A 116 -10.04 -2.72 -6.23
C GLU A 116 -11.55 -2.96 -6.17
N GLU A 117 -12.15 -3.43 -7.27
CA GLU A 117 -13.59 -3.72 -7.36
C GLU A 117 -14.01 -4.88 -6.44
N LEU A 118 -13.17 -5.92 -6.34
CA LEU A 118 -13.44 -7.06 -5.45
C LEU A 118 -13.34 -6.65 -3.98
N GLU A 119 -12.38 -5.84 -3.62
CA GLU A 119 -12.24 -5.34 -2.25
C GLU A 119 -13.30 -4.31 -1.89
N GLN A 120 -13.83 -3.54 -2.86
CA GLN A 120 -14.96 -2.63 -2.66
C GLN A 120 -16.28 -3.37 -2.38
N SER A 121 -16.47 -4.54 -2.96
CA SER A 121 -17.64 -5.39 -2.68
C SER A 121 -17.56 -6.11 -1.34
N ALA A 122 -16.40 -6.06 -0.68
CA ALA A 122 -16.18 -6.67 0.62
C ALA A 122 -16.76 -5.80 1.77
N GLN A 123 -16.78 -6.36 2.97
CA GLN A 123 -17.32 -5.73 4.18
C GLN A 123 -16.59 -4.44 4.60
N PHE A 124 -15.34 -4.26 4.17
CA PHE A 124 -14.49 -3.12 4.53
C PHE A 124 -14.29 -2.19 3.33
N SER A 125 -14.20 -0.88 3.58
CA SER A 125 -13.83 0.06 2.52
C SER A 125 -12.39 -0.20 2.07
N LEU A 126 -12.13 -0.12 0.76
CA LEU A 126 -10.79 -0.26 0.17
C LEU A 126 -9.74 0.62 0.87
N LYS A 127 -10.13 1.86 1.21
CA LYS A 127 -9.31 2.80 1.98
C LYS A 127 -8.88 2.23 3.33
N SER A 128 -9.81 1.65 4.09
CA SER A 128 -9.52 1.07 5.41
C SER A 128 -8.58 -0.12 5.32
N VAL A 129 -8.74 -0.95 4.28
CA VAL A 129 -7.89 -2.13 4.01
C VAL A 129 -6.45 -1.69 3.72
N ILE A 130 -6.27 -0.74 2.80
CA ILE A 130 -4.94 -0.25 2.41
C ILE A 130 -4.27 0.48 3.57
N LEU A 131 -4.98 1.35 4.30
CA LEU A 131 -4.45 2.01 5.49
C LEU A 131 -4.01 1.01 6.56
N ALA A 132 -4.79 -0.05 6.79
CA ALA A 132 -4.43 -1.08 7.74
C ALA A 132 -3.16 -1.83 7.31
N ARG A 133 -3.04 -2.22 6.04
CA ARG A 133 -1.84 -2.87 5.50
C ARG A 133 -0.61 -1.95 5.57
N MET A 134 -0.74 -0.68 5.17
CA MET A 134 0.33 0.31 5.30
C MET A 134 0.76 0.49 6.76
N GLY A 135 -0.21 0.54 7.68
CA GLY A 135 0.06 0.63 9.10
C GLY A 135 0.82 -0.58 9.65
N ILE A 136 0.39 -1.81 9.29
CA ILE A 136 1.05 -3.05 9.72
C ILE A 136 2.48 -3.11 9.17
N MET A 137 2.66 -2.95 7.86
CA MET A 137 3.98 -2.98 7.22
C MET A 137 4.88 -1.84 7.72
N GLY A 138 4.32 -0.65 7.90
CA GLY A 138 5.07 0.50 8.43
C GLY A 138 5.56 0.27 9.86
N THR A 139 4.73 -0.28 10.74
CA THR A 139 5.12 -0.59 12.13
C THR A 139 6.14 -1.72 12.19
N GLU A 140 5.98 -2.77 11.38
CA GLU A 140 6.96 -3.85 11.24
C GLU A 140 8.32 -3.30 10.80
N ASN A 141 8.35 -2.51 9.73
CA ASN A 141 9.57 -1.92 9.20
C ASN A 141 10.25 -1.01 10.22
N MET A 142 9.50 -0.15 10.92
CA MET A 142 10.06 0.72 11.96
C MET A 142 10.67 -0.10 13.10
N PHE A 143 10.01 -1.17 13.52
CA PHE A 143 10.52 -2.06 14.56
C PHE A 143 11.84 -2.73 14.12
N LEU A 144 11.90 -3.26 12.91
CA LEU A 144 13.13 -3.87 12.37
C LEU A 144 14.26 -2.85 12.23
N LEU A 145 13.98 -1.63 11.74
CA LEU A 145 14.99 -0.58 11.62
C LEU A 145 15.56 -0.15 12.98
N ILE A 146 14.72 -0.08 14.02
CA ILE A 146 15.17 0.23 15.38
C ILE A 146 16.09 -0.87 15.89
N ILE A 147 15.73 -2.14 15.69
CA ILE A 147 16.57 -3.27 16.13
C ILE A 147 17.91 -3.26 15.37
N ILE A 148 17.90 -3.08 14.05
CA ILE A 148 19.12 -3.01 13.24
C ILE A 148 20.00 -1.84 13.70
N ALA A 149 19.43 -0.67 13.96
CA ALA A 149 20.17 0.48 14.46
C ALA A 149 20.78 0.23 15.86
N ALA A 150 20.10 -0.55 16.70
CA ALA A 150 20.59 -0.93 18.03
C ALA A 150 21.76 -1.93 17.94
N ILE A 151 21.68 -2.88 17.00
CA ILE A 151 22.71 -3.91 16.77
C ILE A 151 23.96 -3.29 16.15
N ALA A 152 23.82 -2.41 15.16
CA ALA A 152 24.91 -1.83 14.37
C ALA A 152 25.85 -0.87 15.15
N GLY A 153 25.84 -0.94 16.47
CA GLY A 153 26.87 -0.43 17.36
C GLY A 153 26.86 1.06 17.71
N GLY A 154 26.78 1.32 18.97
CA GLY A 154 27.31 2.50 19.70
C GLY A 154 26.51 3.81 19.56
N GLN A 155 26.05 4.24 18.41
CA GLN A 155 25.31 5.50 18.25
C GLN A 155 23.98 5.27 17.50
N ILE A 156 23.00 4.71 18.21
CA ILE A 156 21.67 4.36 17.68
C ILE A 156 21.06 5.50 16.86
N CYS A 157 21.16 6.75 17.34
CA CYS A 157 20.61 7.92 16.64
C CYS A 157 21.31 8.19 15.31
N LYS A 158 22.62 8.04 15.25
CA LYS A 158 23.40 8.27 14.02
C LYS A 158 23.13 7.19 12.98
N THR A 159 23.28 5.93 13.38
CA THR A 159 23.04 4.77 12.52
C THR A 159 21.59 4.71 12.05
N GLY A 160 20.65 4.93 12.97
CA GLY A 160 19.22 4.98 12.64
C GLY A 160 18.89 6.05 11.61
N LEU A 161 19.52 7.23 11.68
CA LEU A 161 19.30 8.30 10.72
C LEU A 161 19.83 7.94 9.33
N TYR A 162 21.00 7.32 9.24
CA TYR A 162 21.59 6.89 7.97
C TYR A 162 20.76 5.80 7.30
N ILE A 163 20.16 4.90 8.06
CA ILE A 163 19.28 3.84 7.60
C ILE A 163 17.90 4.40 7.19
N LEU A 164 17.40 5.42 7.91
CA LEU A 164 16.08 6.00 7.69
C LEU A 164 15.98 6.76 6.35
N VAL A 165 17.06 7.44 5.91
CA VAL A 165 17.04 8.22 4.68
C VAL A 165 16.79 7.35 3.43
N PRO A 166 17.58 6.27 3.15
CA PRO A 166 17.28 5.40 2.01
C PRO A 166 15.94 4.70 2.12
N TYR A 167 15.50 4.35 3.35
CA TYR A 167 14.15 3.84 3.60
C TYR A 167 13.08 4.82 3.11
N LEU A 168 13.12 6.08 3.57
CA LEU A 168 12.13 7.09 3.21
C LEU A 168 12.22 7.49 1.73
N MET A 169 13.41 7.58 1.17
CA MET A 169 13.63 7.90 -0.24
C MET A 169 12.99 6.82 -1.14
N THR A 170 13.21 5.55 -0.81
CA THR A 170 12.61 4.43 -1.55
C THR A 170 11.10 4.38 -1.34
N SER A 171 10.61 4.64 -0.13
CA SER A 171 9.17 4.67 0.17
C SER A 171 8.45 5.75 -0.63
N TYR A 172 8.98 6.97 -0.62
CA TYR A 172 8.45 8.09 -1.41
C TYR A 172 8.40 7.77 -2.90
N GLY A 173 9.54 7.32 -3.45
CA GLY A 173 9.64 7.03 -4.87
C GLY A 173 8.71 5.88 -5.31
N SER A 174 8.58 4.83 -4.49
CA SER A 174 7.69 3.70 -4.77
C SER A 174 6.21 4.13 -4.73
N PHE A 175 5.79 4.94 -3.77
CA PHE A 175 4.43 5.50 -3.74
C PHE A 175 4.15 6.38 -4.96
N TYR A 176 5.10 7.23 -5.34
CA TYR A 176 4.98 8.07 -6.53
C TYR A 176 4.84 7.25 -7.82
N LEU A 177 5.66 6.19 -7.98
CA LEU A 177 5.63 5.32 -9.14
C LEU A 177 4.33 4.53 -9.24
N ILE A 178 3.87 3.88 -8.14
CA ILE A 178 2.62 3.12 -8.12
C ILE A 178 1.42 4.00 -8.46
N ARG A 179 1.42 5.27 -8.03
CA ARG A 179 0.38 6.22 -8.38
C ARG A 179 0.36 6.58 -9.87
N ARG A 180 1.54 6.63 -10.52
CA ARG A 180 1.71 7.01 -11.93
C ARG A 180 1.56 5.85 -12.88
N ILE A 181 2.09 4.71 -12.52
CA ILE A 181 2.19 3.51 -13.37
C ILE A 181 1.27 2.47 -12.76
N GLN A 182 0.12 2.25 -13.44
CA GLN A 182 -0.87 1.26 -12.99
C GLN A 182 -0.45 -0.16 -13.41
N GLY A 183 -0.83 -1.14 -12.61
CA GLY A 183 -0.62 -2.55 -12.93
C GLY A 183 0.80 -3.06 -12.63
N ARG A 184 1.14 -4.19 -13.25
CA ARG A 184 2.40 -4.91 -13.02
C ARG A 184 3.64 -4.13 -13.44
N GLU A 185 3.52 -3.19 -14.36
CA GLU A 185 4.63 -2.34 -14.78
C GLU A 185 5.14 -1.47 -13.63
N GLY A 186 4.25 -1.02 -12.74
CA GLY A 186 4.61 -0.31 -11.52
C GLY A 186 5.56 -1.10 -10.62
N THR A 187 5.42 -2.44 -10.59
CA THR A 187 6.31 -3.35 -9.85
C THR A 187 7.75 -3.28 -10.36
N TYR A 188 7.93 -3.37 -11.68
CA TYR A 188 9.26 -3.29 -12.30
C TYR A 188 9.88 -1.91 -12.13
N ALA A 189 9.08 -0.85 -12.21
CA ALA A 189 9.54 0.51 -11.97
C ALA A 189 10.02 0.68 -10.51
N CYS A 190 9.31 0.13 -9.51
CA CYS A 190 9.74 0.14 -8.12
C CYS A 190 11.04 -0.67 -7.91
N ALA A 191 11.20 -1.80 -8.60
CA ALA A 191 12.44 -2.58 -8.56
C ALA A 191 13.63 -1.79 -9.14
N GLY A 192 13.42 -1.10 -10.26
CA GLY A 192 14.40 -0.20 -10.85
C GLY A 192 14.79 0.95 -9.91
N LEU A 193 13.82 1.55 -9.23
CA LEU A 193 14.05 2.57 -8.22
C LEU A 193 14.88 2.03 -7.04
N ALA A 194 14.52 0.86 -6.51
CA ALA A 194 15.25 0.24 -5.41
C ALA A 194 16.70 -0.05 -5.79
N ALA A 195 16.93 -0.57 -7.00
CA ALA A 195 18.27 -0.79 -7.55
C ALA A 195 19.05 0.53 -7.71
N PHE A 196 18.40 1.59 -8.18
CA PHE A 196 19.00 2.92 -8.31
C PHE A 196 19.43 3.48 -6.94
N VAL A 197 18.56 3.42 -5.93
CA VAL A 197 18.88 3.87 -4.56
C VAL A 197 19.99 3.02 -3.96
N CYS A 198 19.99 1.70 -4.20
CA CYS A 198 21.08 0.80 -3.78
C CYS A 198 22.43 1.26 -4.35
N VAL A 199 22.51 1.52 -5.66
CA VAL A 199 23.74 2.00 -6.30
C VAL A 199 24.18 3.36 -5.76
N LEU A 200 23.26 4.28 -5.50
CA LEU A 200 23.57 5.57 -4.86
C LEU A 200 24.16 5.39 -3.47
N MET A 201 23.58 4.51 -2.63
CA MET A 201 24.08 4.24 -1.28
C MET A 201 25.42 3.52 -1.31
N ALA A 202 25.60 2.52 -2.17
CA ALA A 202 26.87 1.84 -2.36
C ALA A 202 27.97 2.82 -2.80
N GLY A 203 27.68 3.67 -3.77
CA GLY A 203 28.59 4.72 -4.22
C GLY A 203 28.92 5.71 -3.12
N GLY A 204 27.92 6.12 -2.33
CA GLY A 204 28.12 6.99 -1.18
C GLY A 204 29.07 6.39 -0.15
N VAL A 205 28.87 5.13 0.21
CA VAL A 205 29.74 4.43 1.18
C VAL A 205 31.15 4.24 0.65
N TYR A 206 31.30 3.89 -0.64
CA TYR A 206 32.60 3.56 -1.21
C TYR A 206 33.45 4.80 -1.58
N PHE A 207 32.84 5.81 -2.21
CA PHE A 207 33.57 6.98 -2.73
C PHE A 207 33.54 8.18 -1.80
N TYR A 208 32.52 8.31 -0.94
CA TYR A 208 32.26 9.50 -0.14
C TYR A 208 32.07 9.19 1.33
N GLN A 209 32.98 8.37 1.92
CA GLN A 209 32.92 7.98 3.34
C GLN A 209 32.80 9.17 4.30
N TRP A 210 33.38 10.32 3.94
CA TRP A 210 33.31 11.55 4.71
C TRP A 210 31.87 12.08 4.92
N ILE A 211 30.90 11.74 4.02
CA ILE A 211 29.50 12.14 4.16
C ILE A 211 28.84 11.45 5.37
N PHE A 212 29.36 10.30 5.78
CA PHE A 212 28.87 9.54 6.93
C PHE A 212 29.57 9.95 8.26
N GLU A 213 30.38 11.02 8.26
CA GLU A 213 30.95 11.59 9.47
C GLU A 213 29.89 12.36 10.30
N ILE A 214 30.12 12.45 11.61
CA ILE A 214 29.23 13.14 12.55
C ILE A 214 28.95 14.59 12.12
N LYS A 215 29.92 15.25 11.50
CA LYS A 215 29.78 16.62 10.99
C LYS A 215 28.57 16.84 10.08
N TYR A 216 28.19 15.82 9.32
CA TYR A 216 27.09 15.90 8.34
C TYR A 216 25.75 15.34 8.85
N ILE A 217 25.64 14.99 10.14
CA ILE A 217 24.42 14.43 10.72
C ILE A 217 23.21 15.36 10.55
N GLY A 218 23.43 16.67 10.58
CA GLY A 218 22.37 17.66 10.31
C GLY A 218 21.79 17.59 8.89
N LEU A 219 22.64 17.31 7.91
CA LEU A 219 22.22 17.15 6.53
C LEU A 219 21.34 15.88 6.36
N TRP A 220 21.74 14.78 6.99
CA TRP A 220 20.95 13.55 7.00
C TRP A 220 19.63 13.74 7.73
N GLY A 221 19.63 14.50 8.83
CA GLY A 221 18.40 14.87 9.55
C GLY A 221 17.44 15.69 8.68
N ALA A 222 17.95 16.70 7.99
CA ALA A 222 17.16 17.52 7.05
C ALA A 222 16.61 16.68 5.91
N ALA A 223 17.41 15.78 5.33
CA ALA A 223 16.98 14.85 4.30
C ALA A 223 15.88 13.90 4.79
N ALA A 224 16.02 13.35 6.01
CA ALA A 224 15.02 12.49 6.62
C ALA A 224 13.68 13.22 6.79
N VAL A 225 13.68 14.43 7.34
CA VAL A 225 12.46 15.25 7.51
C VAL A 225 11.82 15.57 6.16
N PHE A 226 12.62 15.95 5.17
CA PHE A 226 12.13 16.23 3.81
C PHE A 226 11.45 15.01 3.18
N PHE A 227 12.13 13.86 3.14
CA PHE A 227 11.56 12.64 2.56
C PHE A 227 10.38 12.10 3.37
N PHE A 228 10.37 12.27 4.69
CA PHE A 228 9.23 11.92 5.53
C PHE A 228 7.98 12.72 5.17
N GLY A 229 8.11 14.04 5.05
CA GLY A 229 7.02 14.91 4.60
C GLY A 229 6.50 14.55 3.21
N MET A 230 7.42 14.25 2.27
CA MET A 230 7.06 13.83 0.91
C MET A 230 6.37 12.46 0.89
N THR A 231 6.81 11.51 1.72
CA THR A 231 6.19 10.17 1.83
C THR A 231 4.77 10.28 2.37
N ILE A 232 4.53 11.09 3.40
CA ILE A 232 3.17 11.34 3.93
C ILE A 232 2.29 11.97 2.86
N LYS A 233 2.80 12.97 2.15
CA LYS A 233 2.05 13.66 1.09
C LYS A 233 1.64 12.68 -0.02
N GLU A 234 2.56 11.85 -0.51
CA GLU A 234 2.23 10.85 -1.54
C GLU A 234 1.30 9.75 -1.04
N GLY A 235 1.48 9.27 0.19
CA GLY A 235 0.55 8.33 0.81
C GLY A 235 -0.89 8.89 0.87
N ARG A 236 -1.03 10.16 1.26
CA ARG A 236 -2.34 10.84 1.24
C ARG A 236 -2.89 10.98 -0.17
N ASN A 237 -2.08 11.34 -1.15
CA ASN A 237 -2.50 11.50 -2.55
C ASN A 237 -3.02 10.18 -3.14
N ILE A 238 -2.41 9.03 -2.78
CA ILE A 238 -2.90 7.71 -3.18
C ILE A 238 -4.30 7.47 -2.60
N ILE A 239 -4.49 7.76 -1.32
CA ILE A 239 -5.77 7.58 -0.63
C ILE A 239 -6.87 8.45 -1.24
N TYR A 240 -6.59 9.73 -1.54
CA TYR A 240 -7.55 10.62 -2.19
C TYR A 240 -7.92 10.16 -3.60
N LYS A 241 -6.92 9.73 -4.41
CA LYS A 241 -7.20 9.21 -5.75
C LYS A 241 -8.14 8.00 -5.73
N MET A 242 -8.07 7.17 -4.70
CA MET A 242 -8.99 6.04 -4.53
C MET A 242 -10.43 6.48 -4.19
N GLU A 243 -10.59 7.58 -3.44
CA GLU A 243 -11.91 8.15 -3.19
C GLU A 243 -12.55 8.69 -4.47
N ASP A 244 -11.79 9.33 -5.35
CA ASP A 244 -12.28 9.85 -6.63
C ASP A 244 -12.74 8.72 -7.58
N ILE A 245 -12.09 7.57 -7.57
CA ILE A 245 -12.49 6.39 -8.37
C ILE A 245 -13.83 5.81 -7.88
N LEU A 246 -14.17 5.99 -6.59
CA LEU A 246 -15.43 5.52 -6.01
C LEU A 246 -16.65 6.33 -6.46
N TRP A 247 -16.48 7.55 -6.96
CA TRP A 247 -17.58 8.47 -7.30
C TRP A 247 -17.80 8.65 -8.82
N ASN A 248 -16.94 8.10 -9.66
CA ASN A 248 -17.08 8.05 -11.13
C ASN A 248 -17.50 6.67 -11.62
#